data_d6fa8ee1506ba5349af56417c215ceed
#
_entry.id   d6fa8ee1506ba5349af56417c215ceed
#
_cell.length_a   1.000
_cell.length_b   1.000
_cell.length_c   1.000
_cell.angle_alpha   90.00
_cell.angle_beta   90.00
_cell.angle_gamma   90.00
#
_symmetry.space_group_name_H-M   'P 1'
#
loop_
_entity.id
_entity.type
_entity.pdbx_description
1 polymer ?
#
loop_
_entity_poly.entity_id
_entity_poly.type
_entity_poly.pdbx_seq_one_letter_code
_entity_poly.pdbx_strand_id
1 'polypeptide(L)' 'MVSEEQLDKFRVSGETIRVVRDAMEANDVHGIVVAWDDSSVVIRRPSRRVVKLSRSYSYGPVSEERTNPFEDVT' A
#
# COMPACT_ATOMS: atom_id res chain seq x y z
N MET A 1 2.50 -11.09 1.38
CA MET A 1 3.49 -9.99 1.36
C MET A 1 3.64 -9.46 -0.06
N VAL A 2 3.68 -8.16 -0.22
CA VAL A 2 3.88 -7.56 -1.53
C VAL A 2 5.28 -7.88 -2.06
N SER A 3 5.37 -8.25 -3.34
CA SER A 3 6.65 -8.62 -3.96
C SER A 3 7.44 -7.39 -4.38
N GLU A 4 8.74 -7.54 -4.53
CA GLU A 4 9.61 -6.46 -5.04
C GLU A 4 9.22 -6.07 -6.46
N GLU A 5 8.86 -7.03 -7.28
CA GLU A 5 8.40 -6.78 -8.65
C GLU A 5 7.16 -5.88 -8.64
N GLN A 6 6.22 -6.15 -7.77
CA GLN A 6 5.00 -5.36 -7.65
C GLN A 6 5.28 -3.94 -7.13
N LEU A 7 6.15 -3.83 -6.13
CA LEU A 7 6.57 -2.53 -5.61
C LEU A 7 7.29 -1.70 -6.66
N ASP A 8 8.14 -2.34 -7.47
CA ASP A 8 8.85 -1.64 -8.54
C ASP A 8 7.88 -1.13 -9.61
N LYS A 9 6.86 -1.91 -9.95
CA LYS A 9 5.82 -1.46 -10.87
C LYS A 9 5.11 -0.22 -10.35
N PHE A 10 4.75 -0.21 -9.09
CA PHE A 10 4.09 0.95 -8.47
C PHE A 10 5.00 2.17 -8.48
N ARG A 11 6.29 1.98 -8.18
CA ARG A 11 7.25 3.08 -8.18
C ARG A 11 7.44 3.67 -9.57
N VAL A 12 7.58 2.82 -10.57
CA VAL A 12 7.82 3.25 -11.96
C VAL A 12 6.60 3.95 -12.54
N SER A 13 5.41 3.40 -12.31
CA SER A 13 4.16 4.00 -12.82
C SER A 13 3.82 5.31 -12.13
N GLY A 14 4.26 5.48 -10.89
CA GLY A 14 3.90 6.65 -10.10
C GLY A 14 2.42 6.73 -9.74
N GLU A 15 1.69 5.63 -9.91
CA GLU A 15 0.26 5.62 -9.61
C GLU A 15 0.01 5.67 -8.10
N THR A 16 -1.12 6.25 -7.72
CA THR A 16 -1.56 6.22 -6.33
C THR A 16 -2.01 4.81 -5.98
N ILE A 17 -1.48 4.29 -4.88
CA ILE A 17 -1.88 2.98 -4.37
C ILE A 17 -2.63 3.12 -3.06
N ARG A 18 -3.32 2.04 -2.69
CA ARG A 18 -4.00 1.89 -1.41
C ARG A 18 -3.29 0.83 -0.61
N VAL A 19 -3.01 1.13 0.65
CA VAL A 19 -2.44 0.17 1.60
C VAL A 19 -3.52 -0.16 2.62
N VAL A 20 -3.95 -1.42 2.62
CA VAL A 20 -4.96 -1.92 3.55
C VAL A 20 -4.24 -2.51 4.75
N ARG A 21 -4.42 -1.89 5.92
CA ARG A 21 -3.71 -2.25 7.15
C ARG A 21 -4.52 -3.18 8.04
N ASP A 22 -5.85 -3.03 8.01
CA ASP A 22 -6.78 -3.81 8.84
C ASP A 22 -8.17 -3.78 8.20
N ALA A 23 -9.18 -4.24 8.93
CA ALA A 23 -10.55 -4.28 8.44
C ALA A 23 -11.22 -2.91 8.32
N MET A 24 -10.63 -1.88 8.91
CA MET A 24 -11.22 -0.54 8.90
C MET A 24 -10.70 0.28 7.74
N GLU A 25 -11.58 0.59 6.79
CA GLU A 25 -11.22 1.39 5.62
C GLU A 25 -10.65 2.76 5.98
N ALA A 26 -11.09 3.35 7.08
CA ALA A 26 -10.57 4.64 7.54
C ALA A 26 -9.08 4.60 7.86
N ASN A 27 -8.53 3.42 8.12
CA ASN A 27 -7.11 3.24 8.41
C ASN A 27 -6.25 2.98 7.17
N ASP A 28 -6.87 2.89 5.99
CA ASP A 28 -6.12 2.71 4.74
C ASP A 28 -5.22 3.93 4.50
N VAL A 29 -4.07 3.68 3.89
CA VAL A 29 -3.14 4.74 3.50
C VAL A 29 -3.09 4.80 1.99
N HIS A 30 -3.22 5.99 1.44
CA HIS A 30 -3.11 6.24 0.00
C HIS A 30 -1.86 7.05 -0.28
N GLY A 31 -1.16 6.71 -1.36
CA GLY A 31 0.02 7.45 -1.76
C GLY A 31 0.83 6.73 -2.84
N ILE A 32 2.05 7.18 -3.02
CA ILE A 32 2.94 6.70 -4.08
C ILE A 32 4.11 5.97 -3.43
N VAL A 33 4.45 4.79 -3.97
CA VAL A 33 5.64 4.04 -3.53
C VAL A 33 6.88 4.80 -3.97
N VAL A 34 7.75 5.15 -3.02
CA VAL A 34 9.00 5.86 -3.32
C VAL A 34 10.25 5.04 -3.00
N ALA A 35 10.14 4.10 -2.07
CA ALA A 35 11.25 3.22 -1.70
C ALA A 35 10.70 2.03 -0.89
N TRP A 36 11.53 1.03 -0.66
CA TRP A 36 11.21 -0.10 0.22
C TRP A 36 12.48 -0.82 0.64
N ASP A 37 12.36 -1.62 1.69
CA ASP A 37 13.39 -2.57 2.10
C ASP A 37 12.74 -3.95 2.35
N ASP A 38 13.45 -4.84 3.03
CA ASP A 38 12.97 -6.22 3.23
C ASP A 38 11.68 -6.29 4.07
N SER A 39 11.44 -5.33 4.92
CA SER A 39 10.33 -5.36 5.89
C SER A 39 9.35 -4.22 5.74
N SER A 40 9.69 -3.16 5.01
CA SER A 40 8.90 -1.93 4.99
C SER A 40 8.80 -1.32 3.61
N VAL A 41 7.76 -0.52 3.40
CA VAL A 41 7.55 0.27 2.18
C VAL A 41 7.37 1.73 2.58
N VAL A 42 8.08 2.61 1.90
CA VAL A 42 7.98 4.05 2.12
C VAL A 42 6.98 4.63 1.12
N ILE A 43 5.95 5.25 1.64
CA ILE A 43 4.85 5.82 0.86
C ILE A 43 4.85 7.33 1.04
N ARG A 44 4.79 8.07 -0.07
CA ARG A 44 4.58 9.53 -0.04
C ARG A 44 3.09 9.82 -0.20
N ARG A 45 2.50 10.38 0.83
CA ARG A 45 1.08 10.73 0.85
C ARG A 45 0.80 11.99 0.03
N PRO A 46 -0.45 12.24 -0.37
CA PRO A 46 -0.81 13.49 -1.08
C PRO A 46 -0.45 14.76 -0.31
N SER A 47 -0.41 14.68 1.02
CA SER A 47 0.02 15.79 1.89
C SER A 47 1.54 16.04 1.82
N ARG A 48 2.28 15.28 1.02
CA ARG A 48 3.75 15.27 0.91
C ARG A 48 4.45 14.68 2.14
N ARG A 49 3.71 14.14 3.07
CA ARG A 49 4.29 13.40 4.19
C ARG A 49 4.71 12.01 3.72
N VAL A 50 5.81 11.54 4.28
CA VAL A 50 6.32 10.21 3.99
C VAL A 50 6.07 9.32 5.21
N VAL A 51 5.50 8.14 4.98
CA VAL A 51 5.24 7.16 6.03
C VAL A 51 5.89 5.84 5.66
N LYS A 52 6.31 5.08 6.66
CA LYS A 52 6.91 3.77 6.50
C LYS A 52 5.93 2.72 7.00
N LEU A 53 5.54 1.80 6.12
CA LEU A 53 4.52 0.79 6.39
C LEU A 53 5.09 -0.62 6.23
N SER A 54 4.52 -1.57 6.95
CA SER A 54 4.96 -2.97 6.86
C SER A 54 4.67 -3.56 5.49
N ARG A 55 5.61 -4.34 4.96
CA ARG A 55 5.39 -5.08 3.70
C ARG A 55 4.33 -6.18 3.85
N SER A 56 3.99 -6.55 5.07
CA SER A 56 2.94 -7.55 5.32
C SER A 56 1.53 -7.01 5.09
N TYR A 57 1.36 -5.71 4.97
CA TYR A 57 0.07 -5.13 4.62
C TYR A 57 -0.29 -5.44 3.18
N SER A 58 -1.55 -5.22 2.81
CA SER A 58 -2.03 -5.45 1.45
C SER A 58 -1.88 -4.18 0.61
N TYR A 59 -1.20 -4.29 -0.53
CA TYR A 59 -0.91 -3.17 -1.43
C TYR A 59 -1.60 -3.40 -2.77
N GLY A 60 -2.27 -2.38 -3.28
CA GLY A 60 -2.91 -2.45 -4.58
C GLY A 60 -3.23 -1.07 -5.14
N PRO A 61 -3.51 -0.96 -6.45
CA PRO A 61 -3.88 0.30 -7.07
C PRO A 61 -5.17 0.86 -6.47
N VAL A 62 -5.22 2.17 -6.26
CA VAL A 62 -6.43 2.81 -5.76
C VAL A 62 -7.58 2.72 -6.77
N SER A 63 -7.26 2.51 -8.04
CA SER A 63 -8.26 2.31 -9.10
C SER A 63 -8.99 0.98 -9.01
N GLU A 64 -8.43 0.02 -8.29
CA GLU A 64 -9.08 -1.27 -8.06
C GLU A 64 -10.01 -1.18 -6.85
N GLU A 65 -11.04 -2.03 -6.87
CA GLU A 65 -11.94 -2.15 -5.73
C GLU A 65 -11.19 -2.59 -4.49
N ARG A 66 -11.52 -1.97 -3.35
CA ARG A 66 -10.89 -2.31 -2.08
C ARG A 66 -11.20 -3.76 -1.72
N THR A 67 -10.15 -4.53 -1.47
CA THR A 67 -10.25 -5.88 -0.94
C THR A 67 -9.80 -5.86 0.51
N ASN A 68 -10.59 -6.46 1.40
CA ASN A 68 -10.23 -6.53 2.81
C ASN A 68 -9.74 -7.93 3.16
N PRO A 69 -8.41 -8.18 3.15
CA PRO A 69 -7.85 -9.49 3.46
C PRO A 69 -7.94 -9.86 4.95
N PHE A 70 -8.31 -8.91 5.80
CA PHE A 70 -8.41 -9.10 7.25
C PHE A 70 -9.83 -9.35 7.72
N GLU A 71 -10.80 -9.29 6.80
CA GLU A 71 -12.19 -9.52 7.13
C GLU A 71 -12.49 -11.02 7.19
N ASP A 72 -13.11 -11.45 8.28
CA ASP A 72 -13.58 -12.81 8.40
C ASP A 72 -14.79 -13.00 7.51
N VAL A 73 -14.60 -13.65 6.39
CA VAL A 73 -15.68 -13.99 5.49
C VAL A 73 -16.26 -15.34 5.92
N THR A 74 -17.40 -15.31 6.52
CA THR A 74 -18.13 -16.52 6.85
C THR A 74 -19.29 -16.72 5.88
#